data_b1e08985661315aee495638ef7c2d012
#
_entry.id   b1e08985661315aee495638ef7c2d012
#
_cell.length_a   1.000
_cell.length_b   1.000
_cell.length_c   1.000
_cell.angle_alpha   90.00
_cell.angle_beta   90.00
_cell.angle_gamma   90.00
#
_symmetry.space_group_name_H-M   'P 1'
#
loop_
_entity.id
_entity.type
_entity.pdbx_description
1 polymer ?
#
loop_
_entity_poly.entity_id
_entity_poly.type
_entity_poly.pdbx_seq_one_letter_code
_entity_poly.pdbx_strand_id
1 'polypeptide(L)'
;PNLILRKMFSAVNYESADIEWESQIGSRGLTPFAAEDAAAPDAVVPGSSTSSAHAAFWKEKTFFGSSFLNNIRQLGTDRKYQKSARTLSQQVRNLSNRSYRREEWMLAQMLCNDGFTYKDYNDVYITLDYGIPDDNKVSLGVDYKWSDGTKRDIAQDIFAAKLVISNANAGILNHAIFTTEVLKYMIFDDTIQTLLSKSSYGDGDLFQNPLSVIGSLVGIQNMHLYDEAYQIRAWITTALTAGASPTVYVDNTTDFEVGGTLTCLDTSANTKEDLTIASIDTNAGTITCTGTLASAYKATEDYVYMTKKFIPTDKFVMWADSVDGEPIAEMMKSPHELSRKWGQQIDRWVKTDPDGIFVRVEDKGLPVLYHEDAVYQLDVA
;
A
#
# COMPACT_ATOMS: atom_id res chain seq x y z
N PRO A 1 -4.92 12.45 -3.52
CA PRO A 1 -3.91 11.43 -3.74
C PRO A 1 -4.29 10.57 -4.95
N ASN A 2 -3.28 10.15 -5.73
CA ASN A 2 -3.49 9.24 -6.85
C ASN A 2 -3.35 7.80 -6.36
N LEU A 3 -4.43 7.26 -5.78
CA LEU A 3 -4.47 5.91 -5.24
C LEU A 3 -4.89 4.95 -6.36
N ILE A 4 -3.91 4.27 -6.95
CA ILE A 4 -4.11 3.45 -8.16
C ILE A 4 -4.71 2.09 -7.79
N LEU A 5 -4.20 1.43 -6.74
CA LEU A 5 -4.63 0.09 -6.34
C LEU A 5 -6.10 0.04 -5.94
N ARG A 6 -6.58 1.05 -5.20
CA ARG A 6 -8.01 1.18 -4.88
C ARG A 6 -8.94 1.30 -6.10
N LYS A 7 -8.40 1.74 -7.24
CA LYS A 7 -9.18 1.83 -8.49
C LYS A 7 -9.15 0.53 -9.27
N MET A 8 -8.12 -0.28 -9.06
CA MET A 8 -7.95 -1.57 -9.72
C MET A 8 -8.74 -2.67 -9.01
N PHE A 9 -8.60 -2.72 -7.69
CA PHE A 9 -9.29 -3.71 -6.88
C PHE A 9 -10.63 -3.17 -6.41
N SER A 10 -11.72 -3.82 -6.81
CA SER A 10 -13.08 -3.40 -6.47
C SER A 10 -13.34 -3.55 -4.97
N ALA A 11 -14.15 -2.62 -4.43
CA ALA A 11 -14.63 -2.74 -3.06
C ALA A 11 -15.98 -3.46 -3.05
N VAL A 12 -16.05 -4.55 -2.30
CA VAL A 12 -17.25 -5.39 -2.16
C VAL A 12 -17.71 -5.38 -0.70
N ASN A 13 -19.02 -5.29 -0.49
CA ASN A 13 -19.60 -5.32 0.84
C ASN A 13 -19.77 -6.76 1.34
N TYR A 14 -19.22 -7.04 2.51
CA TYR A 14 -19.32 -8.32 3.20
C TYR A 14 -20.18 -8.18 4.45
N GLU A 15 -20.99 -9.18 4.79
CA GLU A 15 -22.01 -9.04 5.83
C GLU A 15 -21.49 -9.25 7.26
N SER A 16 -20.29 -9.83 7.41
CA SER A 16 -19.68 -10.14 8.70
C SER A 16 -18.43 -9.31 8.98
N ALA A 17 -18.03 -9.24 10.25
CA ALA A 17 -16.73 -8.73 10.66
C ALA A 17 -15.61 -9.75 10.46
N ASP A 18 -15.94 -11.03 10.53
CA ASP A 18 -15.04 -12.12 10.19
C ASP A 18 -15.22 -12.42 8.71
N ILE A 19 -14.21 -12.09 7.93
CA ILE A 19 -14.19 -12.28 6.48
C ILE A 19 -13.61 -13.64 6.19
N GLU A 20 -14.38 -14.45 5.48
CA GLU A 20 -13.97 -15.78 5.01
C GLU A 20 -13.87 -15.74 3.49
N TRP A 21 -12.81 -16.32 2.94
CA TRP A 21 -12.64 -16.44 1.49
C TRP A 21 -12.03 -17.80 1.15
N GLU A 22 -12.29 -18.24 -0.06
CA GLU A 22 -11.71 -19.43 -0.63
C GLU A 22 -10.63 -19.05 -1.63
N SER A 23 -9.43 -19.58 -1.47
CA SER A 23 -8.41 -19.52 -2.51
C SER A 23 -8.52 -20.75 -3.41
N GLN A 24 -8.46 -20.53 -4.71
CA GLN A 24 -8.65 -21.55 -5.72
C GLN A 24 -7.45 -21.62 -6.65
N ILE A 25 -7.05 -22.83 -6.99
CA ILE A 25 -6.04 -23.10 -8.01
C ILE A 25 -6.76 -23.27 -9.35
N GLY A 26 -6.29 -22.57 -10.37
CA GLY A 26 -6.86 -22.67 -11.71
C GLY A 26 -6.84 -24.10 -12.27
N SER A 27 -7.88 -24.51 -12.98
CA SER A 27 -8.04 -25.86 -13.50
C SER A 27 -7.69 -25.94 -15.01
N ARG A 28 -6.90 -26.96 -15.38
CA ARG A 28 -6.59 -27.29 -16.78
C ARG A 28 -7.18 -28.65 -17.21
N GLY A 29 -8.23 -29.09 -16.54
CA GLY A 29 -8.88 -30.36 -16.87
C GLY A 29 -9.38 -30.40 -18.30
N LEU A 30 -8.99 -31.43 -19.04
CA LEU A 30 -9.54 -31.71 -20.37
C LEU A 30 -10.60 -32.80 -20.26
N THR A 31 -11.78 -32.54 -20.82
CA THR A 31 -12.84 -33.54 -20.86
C THR A 31 -12.41 -34.74 -21.72
N PRO A 32 -12.40 -35.97 -21.17
CA PRO A 32 -12.03 -37.15 -21.93
C PRO A 32 -13.07 -37.49 -23.01
N PHE A 33 -12.61 -38.11 -24.08
CA PHE A 33 -13.51 -38.67 -25.06
C PHE A 33 -14.23 -39.88 -24.47
N ALA A 34 -15.54 -39.98 -24.66
CA ALA A 34 -16.36 -41.11 -24.25
C ALA A 34 -17.13 -41.64 -25.45
N ALA A 35 -17.46 -42.93 -25.46
CA ALA A 35 -18.36 -43.47 -26.43
C ALA A 35 -19.81 -42.97 -26.16
N GLU A 36 -20.65 -42.87 -27.23
CA GLU A 36 -22.00 -42.29 -27.10
C GLU A 36 -22.88 -43.07 -26.10
N ASP A 37 -22.65 -44.40 -25.96
CA ASP A 37 -23.41 -45.29 -25.05
C ASP A 37 -22.71 -45.50 -23.71
N ALA A 38 -21.57 -44.84 -23.45
CA ALA A 38 -20.84 -44.97 -22.17
C ALA A 38 -21.33 -43.97 -21.13
N ALA A 39 -21.27 -44.39 -19.84
CA ALA A 39 -21.49 -43.43 -18.76
C ALA A 39 -20.45 -42.30 -18.81
N ALA A 40 -20.88 -41.08 -18.51
CA ALA A 40 -19.95 -39.95 -18.40
C ALA A 40 -18.93 -40.18 -17.33
N PRO A 41 -17.60 -39.96 -17.57
CA PRO A 41 -16.59 -40.03 -16.54
C PRO A 41 -16.75 -38.90 -15.52
N ASP A 42 -16.43 -39.17 -14.26
CA ASP A 42 -16.48 -38.20 -13.18
C ASP A 42 -15.39 -37.13 -13.39
N ALA A 43 -15.76 -35.85 -13.24
CA ALA A 43 -14.82 -34.75 -13.27
C ALA A 43 -14.08 -34.62 -11.93
N VAL A 44 -12.77 -34.41 -11.96
CA VAL A 44 -11.99 -34.02 -10.78
C VAL A 44 -12.19 -32.53 -10.54
N VAL A 45 -12.77 -32.17 -9.42
CA VAL A 45 -12.91 -30.77 -9.00
C VAL A 45 -11.62 -30.38 -8.26
N PRO A 46 -10.99 -29.24 -8.65
CA PRO A 46 -9.84 -28.74 -7.90
C PRO A 46 -10.21 -28.47 -6.45
N GLY A 47 -9.25 -28.71 -5.54
CA GLY A 47 -9.43 -28.35 -4.14
C GLY A 47 -9.40 -26.82 -3.95
N SER A 48 -10.18 -26.33 -2.99
CA SER A 48 -10.08 -24.96 -2.48
C SER A 48 -9.55 -24.97 -1.06
N SER A 49 -8.81 -23.95 -0.66
CA SER A 49 -8.46 -23.70 0.73
C SER A 49 -9.28 -22.52 1.26
N THR A 50 -9.85 -22.68 2.47
CA THR A 50 -10.62 -21.61 3.10
C THR A 50 -9.72 -20.87 4.08
N SER A 51 -9.62 -19.57 3.94
CA SER A 51 -8.93 -18.67 4.86
C SER A 51 -9.94 -17.74 5.52
N SER A 52 -9.65 -17.30 6.74
CA SER A 52 -10.50 -16.34 7.45
C SER A 52 -9.67 -15.35 8.25
N ALA A 53 -10.13 -14.11 8.32
CA ALA A 53 -9.53 -13.09 9.17
C ALA A 53 -10.56 -12.07 9.65
N HIS A 54 -10.34 -11.51 10.83
CA HIS A 54 -11.16 -10.40 11.32
C HIS A 54 -10.84 -9.12 10.55
N ALA A 55 -11.86 -8.41 10.08
CA ALA A 55 -11.67 -7.19 9.30
C ALA A 55 -10.90 -6.13 10.10
N ALA A 56 -9.85 -5.59 9.49
CA ALA A 56 -9.08 -4.48 10.07
C ALA A 56 -9.98 -3.24 10.23
N PHE A 57 -9.86 -2.60 11.39
CA PHE A 57 -10.59 -1.39 11.71
C PHE A 57 -9.64 -0.22 11.94
N TRP A 58 -9.87 0.88 11.26
CA TRP A 58 -9.06 2.10 11.43
C TRP A 58 -9.93 3.33 11.61
N LYS A 59 -9.52 4.19 12.52
CA LYS A 59 -10.22 5.43 12.84
C LYS A 59 -9.25 6.54 13.22
N GLU A 60 -9.62 7.75 12.87
CA GLU A 60 -8.90 8.94 13.28
C GLU A 60 -9.85 10.10 13.54
N LYS A 61 -9.55 10.95 14.52
CA LYS A 61 -10.37 12.11 14.87
C LYS A 61 -9.54 13.38 14.92
N THR A 62 -10.19 14.49 14.62
CA THR A 62 -9.63 15.84 14.77
C THR A 62 -10.56 16.69 15.61
N PHE A 63 -9.98 17.51 16.48
CA PHE A 63 -10.71 18.45 17.33
C PHE A 63 -10.61 19.86 16.77
N PHE A 64 -11.72 20.52 16.67
CA PHE A 64 -11.85 21.92 16.29
C PHE A 64 -12.36 22.73 17.48
N GLY A 65 -11.46 23.43 18.16
CA GLY A 65 -11.80 24.21 19.36
C GLY A 65 -12.66 25.44 19.05
N SER A 66 -13.25 26.02 20.09
CA SER A 66 -14.15 27.16 20.00
C SER A 66 -13.48 28.41 19.38
N SER A 67 -12.21 28.63 19.63
CA SER A 67 -11.45 29.74 19.02
C SER A 67 -11.37 29.63 17.49
N PHE A 68 -11.14 28.43 16.97
CA PHE A 68 -11.16 28.16 15.53
C PHE A 68 -12.58 28.36 14.97
N LEU A 69 -13.60 27.84 15.67
CA LEU A 69 -15.01 27.95 15.29
C LEU A 69 -15.53 29.38 15.38
N ASN A 70 -15.07 30.17 16.36
CA ASN A 70 -15.42 31.57 16.49
C ASN A 70 -14.80 32.43 15.37
N ASN A 71 -13.62 32.09 14.91
CA ASN A 71 -13.04 32.70 13.70
C ASN A 71 -13.84 32.38 12.43
N ILE A 72 -14.56 31.25 12.41
CA ILE A 72 -15.55 30.93 11.38
C ILE A 72 -16.79 31.80 11.51
N ARG A 73 -17.22 32.06 12.75
CA ARG A 73 -18.46 32.79 13.08
C ARG A 73 -18.32 34.30 13.21
N GLN A 74 -17.11 34.85 13.19
CA GLN A 74 -16.94 36.31 13.24
C GLN A 74 -17.62 36.95 12.04
N LEU A 75 -18.79 37.47 12.32
CA LEU A 75 -19.61 38.30 11.46
C LEU A 75 -18.83 39.57 11.07
N GLY A 76 -18.58 39.72 9.82
CA GLY A 76 -18.00 40.99 9.36
C GLY A 76 -17.63 41.01 7.89
N THR A 77 -17.33 39.86 7.28
CA THR A 77 -17.20 39.81 5.81
C THR A 77 -17.38 38.37 5.32
N ASP A 78 -18.17 38.20 4.28
CA ASP A 78 -18.39 36.90 3.58
C ASP A 78 -17.09 36.16 3.24
N ARG A 79 -15.99 36.90 2.99
CA ARG A 79 -14.67 36.35 2.69
C ARG A 79 -14.05 35.59 3.89
N LYS A 80 -14.22 36.05 5.13
CA LYS A 80 -13.68 35.37 6.33
C LYS A 80 -14.46 34.09 6.62
N TYR A 81 -15.78 34.12 6.49
CA TYR A 81 -16.63 32.94 6.65
C TYR A 81 -16.30 31.87 5.60
N GLN A 82 -16.21 32.23 4.33
CA GLN A 82 -15.86 31.32 3.25
C GLN A 82 -14.47 30.71 3.41
N LYS A 83 -13.47 31.48 3.86
CA LYS A 83 -12.12 31.00 4.10
C LYS A 83 -12.09 29.94 5.20
N SER A 84 -12.80 30.16 6.30
CA SER A 84 -12.81 29.26 7.44
C SER A 84 -13.62 27.99 7.15
N ALA A 85 -14.76 28.08 6.48
CA ALA A 85 -15.52 26.94 6.00
C ALA A 85 -14.71 26.08 5.01
N ARG A 86 -13.97 26.73 4.13
CA ARG A 86 -13.03 26.05 3.20
C ARG A 86 -11.93 25.34 3.94
N THR A 87 -11.34 25.93 4.96
CA THR A 87 -10.31 25.30 5.79
C THR A 87 -10.85 24.10 6.54
N LEU A 88 -12.03 24.19 7.13
CA LEU A 88 -12.70 23.07 7.79
C LEU A 88 -12.95 21.92 6.81
N SER A 89 -13.53 22.21 5.65
CA SER A 89 -13.79 21.21 4.60
C SER A 89 -12.49 20.57 4.11
N GLN A 90 -11.42 21.33 4.01
CA GLN A 90 -10.11 20.82 3.61
C GLN A 90 -9.52 19.87 4.67
N GLN A 91 -9.66 20.20 5.96
CA GLN A 91 -9.19 19.33 7.05
C GLN A 91 -9.98 18.01 7.10
N VAL A 92 -11.30 18.06 6.94
CA VAL A 92 -12.15 16.85 6.88
C VAL A 92 -11.76 16.00 5.66
N ARG A 93 -11.54 16.62 4.50
CA ARG A 93 -11.08 15.92 3.29
C ARG A 93 -9.69 15.29 3.50
N ASN A 94 -8.77 15.97 4.18
CA ASN A 94 -7.46 15.43 4.49
C ASN A 94 -7.58 14.20 5.38
N LEU A 95 -8.46 14.24 6.39
CA LEU A 95 -8.72 13.11 7.28
C LEU A 95 -9.31 11.92 6.51
N SER A 96 -10.28 12.17 5.62
CA SER A 96 -10.85 11.17 4.72
C SER A 96 -9.77 10.56 3.79
N ASN A 97 -8.91 11.39 3.20
CA ASN A 97 -7.82 10.91 2.34
C ASN A 97 -6.80 10.04 3.11
N ARG A 98 -6.61 10.25 4.42
CA ARG A 98 -5.73 9.41 5.24
C ARG A 98 -6.32 8.01 5.42
N SER A 99 -7.63 7.91 5.61
CA SER A 99 -8.34 6.63 5.63
C SER A 99 -8.17 5.88 4.30
N TYR A 100 -8.34 6.55 3.17
CA TYR A 100 -8.13 5.94 1.85
C TYR A 100 -6.67 5.51 1.61
N ARG A 101 -5.69 6.23 2.15
CA ARG A 101 -4.29 5.79 2.11
C ARG A 101 -4.04 4.51 2.92
N ARG A 102 -4.81 4.28 3.98
CA ARG A 102 -4.72 3.02 4.73
C ARG A 102 -5.20 1.83 3.89
N GLU A 103 -6.28 1.99 3.13
CA GLU A 103 -6.72 0.95 2.19
C GLU A 103 -5.68 0.69 1.11
N GLU A 104 -5.15 1.74 0.49
CA GLU A 104 -4.09 1.63 -0.52
C GLU A 104 -2.86 0.91 0.04
N TRP A 105 -2.50 1.22 1.30
CA TRP A 105 -1.39 0.56 1.98
C TRP A 105 -1.63 -0.93 2.16
N MET A 106 -2.84 -1.35 2.59
CA MET A 106 -3.16 -2.76 2.75
C MET A 106 -3.09 -3.52 1.41
N LEU A 107 -3.60 -2.93 0.33
CA LEU A 107 -3.51 -3.50 -1.01
C LEU A 107 -2.05 -3.60 -1.50
N ALA A 108 -1.25 -2.58 -1.22
CA ALA A 108 0.18 -2.60 -1.56
C ALA A 108 0.94 -3.67 -0.77
N GLN A 109 0.63 -3.85 0.52
CA GLN A 109 1.24 -4.91 1.35
C GLN A 109 0.86 -6.30 0.86
N MET A 110 -0.40 -6.52 0.49
CA MET A 110 -0.87 -7.76 -0.10
C MET A 110 -0.06 -8.12 -1.36
N LEU A 111 0.15 -7.15 -2.25
CA LEU A 111 0.87 -7.37 -3.51
C LEU A 111 2.39 -7.47 -3.36
N CYS A 112 2.99 -6.68 -2.46
CA CYS A 112 4.45 -6.54 -2.38
C CYS A 112 5.09 -7.42 -1.30
N ASN A 113 4.38 -7.72 -0.22
CA ASN A 113 4.93 -8.38 0.97
C ASN A 113 4.15 -9.63 1.40
N ASP A 114 3.23 -10.10 0.55
CA ASP A 114 2.41 -11.29 0.83
C ASP A 114 1.57 -11.19 2.11
N GLY A 115 1.41 -10.00 2.65
CA GLY A 115 0.62 -9.79 3.84
C GLY A 115 1.04 -8.60 4.70
N PHE A 116 0.40 -8.46 5.85
CA PHE A 116 0.70 -7.41 6.81
C PHE A 116 0.19 -7.73 8.21
N THR A 117 0.72 -7.02 9.21
CA THR A 117 0.27 -7.14 10.60
C THR A 117 -0.57 -5.92 10.97
N TYR A 118 -1.68 -6.14 11.63
CA TYR A 118 -2.55 -5.08 12.15
C TYR A 118 -3.06 -5.43 13.55
N LYS A 119 -3.56 -4.43 14.27
CA LYS A 119 -4.20 -4.60 15.57
C LYS A 119 -5.69 -4.85 15.42
N ASP A 120 -6.18 -5.91 16.04
CA ASP A 120 -7.60 -6.17 16.21
C ASP A 120 -8.25 -5.26 17.28
N TYR A 121 -9.57 -5.33 17.40
CA TYR A 121 -10.36 -4.57 18.38
C TYR A 121 -9.98 -4.85 19.85
N ASN A 122 -9.37 -6.01 20.13
CA ASN A 122 -8.86 -6.39 21.46
C ASN A 122 -7.40 -5.97 21.70
N ASP A 123 -6.82 -5.10 20.86
CA ASP A 123 -5.40 -4.72 20.89
C ASP A 123 -4.42 -5.89 20.63
N VAL A 124 -4.90 -7.02 20.08
CA VAL A 124 -4.10 -8.16 19.68
C VAL A 124 -3.56 -7.94 18.26
N TYR A 125 -2.29 -8.23 18.05
CA TYR A 125 -1.71 -8.21 16.71
C TYR A 125 -2.10 -9.45 15.94
N ILE A 126 -2.70 -9.26 14.77
CA ILE A 126 -3.01 -10.28 13.78
C ILE A 126 -2.07 -10.12 12.61
N THR A 127 -1.35 -11.16 12.25
CA THR A 127 -0.55 -11.22 11.03
C THR A 127 -1.35 -11.94 9.97
N LEU A 128 -1.63 -11.27 8.88
CA LEU A 128 -2.25 -11.83 7.71
C LEU A 128 -1.16 -12.23 6.73
N ASP A 129 -1.24 -13.45 6.25
CA ASP A 129 -0.39 -14.04 5.22
C ASP A 129 -1.31 -14.60 4.15
N TYR A 130 -1.12 -14.16 2.90
CA TYR A 130 -1.96 -14.60 1.78
C TYR A 130 -1.49 -15.90 1.16
N GLY A 131 -0.24 -16.30 1.42
CA GLY A 131 0.31 -17.56 0.96
C GLY A 131 0.74 -17.56 -0.50
N ILE A 132 1.21 -16.43 -1.02
CA ILE A 132 1.83 -16.37 -2.35
C ILE A 132 2.97 -17.39 -2.40
N PRO A 133 3.03 -18.31 -3.40
CA PRO A 133 4.06 -19.32 -3.49
C PRO A 133 5.47 -18.75 -3.48
N ASP A 134 6.43 -19.46 -2.88
CA ASP A 134 7.82 -19.02 -2.83
C ASP A 134 8.45 -18.92 -4.23
N ASP A 135 8.01 -19.75 -5.17
CA ASP A 135 8.43 -19.69 -6.57
C ASP A 135 8.01 -18.40 -7.28
N ASN A 136 7.00 -17.71 -6.73
CA ASN A 136 6.50 -16.42 -7.21
C ASN A 136 7.14 -15.22 -6.47
N LYS A 137 7.96 -15.46 -5.44
CA LYS A 137 8.69 -14.46 -4.65
C LYS A 137 10.19 -14.57 -4.93
N VAL A 138 10.65 -13.95 -5.98
CA VAL A 138 12.04 -14.10 -6.45
C VAL A 138 12.87 -12.88 -6.08
N SER A 139 13.99 -13.11 -5.39
CA SER A 139 15.02 -12.13 -5.17
C SER A 139 16.21 -12.41 -6.07
N LEU A 140 16.54 -11.46 -6.95
CA LEU A 140 17.64 -11.61 -7.88
C LEU A 140 18.99 -11.63 -7.13
N GLY A 141 19.88 -12.51 -7.56
CA GLY A 141 21.25 -12.56 -7.04
C GLY A 141 21.98 -11.24 -7.28
N VAL A 142 22.98 -10.94 -6.44
CA VAL A 142 23.68 -9.64 -6.43
C VAL A 142 24.16 -9.20 -7.83
N ASP A 143 24.73 -10.14 -8.60
CA ASP A 143 25.24 -9.86 -9.95
C ASP A 143 24.14 -9.68 -11.03
N TYR A 144 22.90 -10.08 -10.73
CA TYR A 144 21.76 -10.07 -11.66
C TYR A 144 20.72 -9.02 -11.33
N LYS A 145 20.94 -8.25 -10.27
CA LYS A 145 20.05 -7.16 -9.90
C LYS A 145 19.96 -6.12 -11.02
N TRP A 146 18.77 -5.57 -11.21
CA TRP A 146 18.56 -4.55 -12.25
C TRP A 146 19.33 -3.26 -11.97
N SER A 147 19.66 -3.02 -10.72
CA SER A 147 20.56 -1.92 -10.30
C SER A 147 22.01 -2.12 -10.72
N ASP A 148 22.46 -3.38 -10.93
CA ASP A 148 23.78 -3.69 -11.43
C ASP A 148 23.73 -3.85 -12.97
N GLY A 149 24.49 -3.01 -13.69
CA GLY A 149 24.52 -3.03 -15.15
C GLY A 149 25.25 -4.22 -15.79
N THR A 150 25.84 -5.15 -15.00
CA THR A 150 26.82 -6.10 -15.51
C THR A 150 26.20 -7.37 -16.09
N LYS A 151 25.19 -7.95 -15.43
CA LYS A 151 24.58 -9.24 -15.82
C LYS A 151 23.05 -9.21 -15.81
N ARG A 152 22.45 -8.04 -15.70
CA ARG A 152 21.00 -7.91 -15.73
C ARG A 152 20.44 -8.31 -17.10
N ASP A 153 19.31 -8.98 -17.10
CA ASP A 153 18.52 -9.30 -18.29
C ASP A 153 17.03 -9.17 -17.95
N ILE A 154 16.55 -7.95 -17.99
CA ILE A 154 15.19 -7.60 -17.57
C ILE A 154 14.13 -8.32 -18.39
N ALA A 155 14.34 -8.45 -19.70
CA ALA A 155 13.41 -9.13 -20.57
C ALA A 155 13.30 -10.62 -20.21
N GLN A 156 14.43 -11.29 -19.95
CA GLN A 156 14.48 -12.70 -19.57
C GLN A 156 13.77 -12.93 -18.22
N ASP A 157 14.01 -12.07 -17.23
CA ASP A 157 13.38 -12.17 -15.91
C ASP A 157 11.85 -12.06 -16.01
N ILE A 158 11.33 -11.13 -16.82
CA ILE A 158 9.90 -10.98 -17.05
C ILE A 158 9.32 -12.19 -17.81
N PHE A 159 10.03 -12.74 -18.79
CA PHE A 159 9.59 -13.95 -19.48
C PHE A 159 9.62 -15.18 -18.56
N ALA A 160 10.60 -15.29 -17.66
CA ALA A 160 10.66 -16.35 -16.65
C ALA A 160 9.44 -16.28 -15.72
N ALA A 161 9.09 -15.08 -15.23
CA ALA A 161 7.89 -14.88 -14.42
C ALA A 161 6.61 -15.32 -15.15
N LYS A 162 6.47 -14.95 -16.42
CA LYS A 162 5.32 -15.39 -17.24
C LYS A 162 5.24 -16.91 -17.37
N LEU A 163 6.39 -17.56 -17.50
CA LEU A 163 6.43 -19.02 -17.60
C LEU A 163 5.99 -19.68 -16.29
N VAL A 164 6.42 -19.16 -15.13
CA VAL A 164 6.01 -19.66 -13.81
C VAL A 164 4.50 -19.57 -13.66
N ILE A 165 3.92 -18.40 -13.85
CA ILE A 165 2.47 -18.17 -13.76
C ILE A 165 1.69 -19.02 -14.77
N SER A 166 2.19 -19.10 -16.01
CA SER A 166 1.56 -19.95 -17.02
C SER A 166 1.59 -21.43 -16.63
N ASN A 167 2.68 -21.94 -16.05
CA ASN A 167 2.78 -23.32 -15.61
C ASN A 167 1.84 -23.62 -14.41
N ALA A 168 1.67 -22.68 -13.52
CA ALA A 168 0.74 -22.78 -12.39
C ALA A 168 -0.75 -22.65 -12.82
N ASN A 169 -1.03 -22.34 -14.08
CA ASN A 169 -2.38 -22.02 -14.58
C ASN A 169 -3.05 -20.84 -13.86
N ALA A 170 -2.26 -19.88 -13.44
CA ALA A 170 -2.69 -18.74 -12.66
C ALA A 170 -3.02 -17.49 -13.53
N GLY A 171 -3.51 -17.72 -14.74
CA GLY A 171 -3.88 -16.66 -15.67
C GLY A 171 -2.73 -16.13 -16.52
N ILE A 172 -2.86 -14.90 -16.98
CA ILE A 172 -1.87 -14.21 -17.82
C ILE A 172 -1.41 -12.95 -17.09
N LEU A 173 -0.10 -12.80 -16.87
CA LEU A 173 0.47 -11.58 -16.32
C LEU A 173 0.27 -10.41 -17.30
N ASN A 174 -0.69 -9.56 -17.01
CA ASN A 174 -1.06 -8.42 -17.84
C ASN A 174 -0.94 -7.08 -17.12
N HIS A 175 -0.71 -7.08 -15.81
CA HIS A 175 -0.44 -5.91 -15.01
C HIS A 175 0.98 -5.96 -14.41
N ALA A 176 1.61 -4.78 -14.29
CA ALA A 176 2.83 -4.59 -13.52
C ALA A 176 2.80 -3.24 -12.80
N ILE A 177 3.31 -3.19 -11.56
CA ILE A 177 3.46 -1.97 -10.78
C ILE A 177 4.88 -1.86 -10.24
N PHE A 178 5.44 -0.66 -10.32
CA PHE A 178 6.81 -0.38 -9.92
C PHE A 178 7.04 1.13 -9.78
N THR A 179 8.22 1.51 -9.30
CA THR A 179 8.60 2.91 -9.07
C THR A 179 9.44 3.48 -10.23
N THR A 180 9.64 4.80 -10.23
CA THR A 180 10.50 5.49 -11.21
C THR A 180 11.96 4.96 -11.19
N GLU A 181 12.45 4.47 -10.03
CA GLU A 181 13.78 3.88 -9.95
C GLU A 181 13.87 2.60 -10.81
N VAL A 182 12.88 1.74 -10.73
CA VAL A 182 12.81 0.52 -11.55
C VAL A 182 12.64 0.88 -13.02
N LEU A 183 11.80 1.87 -13.35
CA LEU A 183 11.67 2.35 -14.73
C LEU A 183 13.01 2.81 -15.33
N LYS A 184 13.82 3.51 -14.54
CA LYS A 184 15.15 3.94 -14.94
C LYS A 184 16.03 2.75 -15.34
N TYR A 185 16.02 1.64 -14.56
CA TYR A 185 16.76 0.44 -14.91
C TYR A 185 16.27 -0.16 -16.23
N MET A 186 14.96 -0.20 -16.46
CA MET A 186 14.36 -0.72 -17.69
C MET A 186 14.72 0.10 -18.93
N ILE A 187 14.71 1.43 -18.84
CA ILE A 187 15.05 2.32 -19.98
C ILE A 187 16.51 2.14 -20.41
N PHE A 188 17.42 1.94 -19.47
CA PHE A 188 18.86 1.82 -19.74
C PHE A 188 19.35 0.36 -19.78
N ASP A 189 18.44 -0.59 -19.96
CA ASP A 189 18.80 -2.01 -20.10
C ASP A 189 19.15 -2.37 -21.53
N ASP A 190 20.28 -3.08 -21.73
CA ASP A 190 20.80 -3.45 -23.04
C ASP A 190 19.89 -4.42 -23.80
N THR A 191 19.17 -5.29 -23.07
CA THR A 191 18.24 -6.24 -23.69
C THR A 191 16.97 -5.54 -24.18
N ILE A 192 16.43 -4.61 -23.39
CA ILE A 192 15.31 -3.74 -23.78
C ILE A 192 15.70 -2.88 -24.98
N GLN A 193 16.90 -2.27 -24.98
CA GLN A 193 17.41 -1.48 -26.09
C GLN A 193 17.60 -2.35 -27.35
N THR A 194 18.05 -3.58 -27.20
CA THR A 194 18.17 -4.52 -28.32
C THR A 194 16.81 -4.90 -28.90
N LEU A 195 15.81 -5.15 -28.07
CA LEU A 195 14.43 -5.40 -28.49
C LEU A 195 13.85 -4.18 -29.20
N LEU A 196 14.07 -2.99 -28.66
CA LEU A 196 13.65 -1.72 -29.26
C LEU A 196 14.20 -1.56 -30.67
N SER A 197 15.50 -1.81 -30.87
CA SER A 197 16.13 -1.70 -32.18
C SER A 197 15.59 -2.65 -33.25
N LYS A 198 14.97 -3.75 -32.82
CA LYS A 198 14.31 -4.74 -33.68
C LYS A 198 12.80 -4.50 -33.84
N SER A 199 12.24 -3.55 -33.12
CA SER A 199 10.84 -3.19 -33.15
C SER A 199 10.56 -2.06 -34.15
N SER A 200 9.30 -1.69 -34.30
CA SER A 200 8.90 -0.51 -35.06
C SER A 200 8.99 0.81 -34.28
N TYR A 201 9.33 0.75 -32.99
CA TYR A 201 9.48 1.93 -32.13
C TYR A 201 10.88 2.52 -32.27
N GLY A 202 10.99 3.85 -32.17
CA GLY A 202 12.26 4.59 -32.12
C GLY A 202 12.67 4.97 -30.71
N ASP A 203 13.92 5.41 -30.55
CA ASP A 203 14.44 5.88 -29.25
C ASP A 203 13.58 7.04 -28.69
N GLY A 204 13.05 7.90 -29.55
CA GLY A 204 12.15 9.00 -29.16
C GLY A 204 10.85 8.52 -28.53
N ASP A 205 10.29 7.40 -29.00
CA ASP A 205 9.06 6.83 -28.46
C ASP A 205 9.26 6.27 -27.06
N LEU A 206 10.43 5.63 -26.81
CA LEU A 206 10.79 5.11 -25.49
C LEU A 206 10.84 6.22 -24.43
N PHE A 207 11.36 7.40 -24.74
CA PHE A 207 11.41 8.52 -23.80
C PHE A 207 10.09 9.28 -23.67
N GLN A 208 9.26 9.30 -24.71
CA GLN A 208 7.96 9.95 -24.66
C GLN A 208 6.88 9.10 -23.97
N ASN A 209 6.85 7.79 -24.23
CA ASN A 209 5.86 6.87 -23.72
C ASN A 209 6.49 5.57 -23.20
N PRO A 210 7.38 5.62 -22.20
CA PRO A 210 8.17 4.47 -21.78
C PRO A 210 7.33 3.26 -21.37
N LEU A 211 6.23 3.49 -20.64
CA LEU A 211 5.37 2.40 -20.15
C LEU A 211 4.71 1.62 -21.28
N SER A 212 4.20 2.30 -22.29
CA SER A 212 3.55 1.66 -23.44
C SER A 212 4.55 0.89 -24.29
N VAL A 213 5.71 1.49 -24.55
CA VAL A 213 6.75 0.88 -25.39
C VAL A 213 7.34 -0.34 -24.72
N ILE A 214 7.80 -0.22 -23.48
CA ILE A 214 8.37 -1.34 -22.72
C ILE A 214 7.31 -2.44 -22.54
N GLY A 215 6.07 -2.07 -22.16
CA GLY A 215 4.98 -3.01 -22.04
C GLY A 215 4.73 -3.82 -23.29
N SER A 216 4.79 -3.18 -24.48
CA SER A 216 4.67 -3.86 -25.77
C SER A 216 5.85 -4.78 -26.07
N LEU A 217 7.07 -4.39 -25.71
CA LEU A 217 8.29 -5.20 -25.93
C LEU A 217 8.31 -6.46 -25.07
N VAL A 218 7.91 -6.35 -23.80
CA VAL A 218 7.90 -7.49 -22.85
C VAL A 218 6.53 -8.18 -22.79
N GLY A 219 5.52 -7.66 -23.49
CA GLY A 219 4.17 -8.24 -23.55
C GLY A 219 3.38 -8.14 -22.24
N ILE A 220 3.49 -7.04 -21.52
CA ILE A 220 2.66 -6.66 -20.36
C ILE A 220 1.79 -5.48 -20.80
N GLN A 221 0.47 -5.65 -20.77
CA GLN A 221 -0.45 -4.64 -21.33
C GLN A 221 -0.56 -3.38 -20.47
N ASN A 222 -0.60 -3.54 -19.16
CA ASN A 222 -0.87 -2.49 -18.20
C ASN A 222 0.32 -2.29 -17.25
N MET A 223 1.21 -1.38 -17.61
CA MET A 223 2.33 -0.99 -16.75
C MET A 223 1.98 0.27 -15.96
N HIS A 224 2.14 0.20 -14.64
CA HIS A 224 1.77 1.27 -13.72
C HIS A 224 3.00 1.81 -13.00
N LEU A 225 3.30 3.08 -13.27
CA LEU A 225 4.31 3.82 -12.53
C LEU A 225 3.68 4.41 -11.28
N TYR A 226 4.21 4.06 -10.10
CA TYR A 226 3.61 4.44 -8.84
C TYR A 226 4.65 4.89 -7.80
N ASP A 227 4.80 6.19 -7.66
CA ASP A 227 5.72 6.83 -6.71
C ASP A 227 5.02 7.52 -5.53
N GLU A 228 3.70 7.29 -5.36
CA GLU A 228 2.96 7.88 -4.25
C GLU A 228 3.51 7.37 -2.92
N ALA A 229 3.54 8.26 -1.93
CA ALA A 229 4.09 7.99 -0.62
C ALA A 229 3.09 8.28 0.50
N TYR A 230 3.30 7.66 1.64
CA TYR A 230 2.56 7.89 2.88
C TYR A 230 3.50 8.26 4.02
N GLN A 231 2.94 8.86 5.07
CA GLN A 231 3.68 9.23 6.26
C GLN A 231 3.19 8.45 7.46
N ILE A 232 4.12 7.81 8.13
CA ILE A 232 3.95 7.25 9.46
C ILE A 232 4.27 8.37 10.44
N ARG A 233 3.43 8.61 11.44
CA ARG A 233 3.57 9.70 12.38
C ARG A 233 3.45 9.20 13.82
N ALA A 234 4.26 9.78 14.70
CA ALA A 234 4.18 9.57 16.12
C ALA A 234 4.41 10.89 16.86
N TRP A 235 3.65 11.10 17.95
CA TRP A 235 3.83 12.26 18.81
C TRP A 235 5.03 12.07 19.72
N ILE A 236 5.80 13.14 19.92
CA ILE A 236 6.89 13.18 20.89
C ILE A 236 6.28 13.19 22.29
N THR A 237 6.60 12.19 23.11
CA THR A 237 6.06 12.07 24.49
C THR A 237 6.97 12.73 25.53
N THR A 238 8.27 12.84 25.27
CA THR A 238 9.26 13.50 26.11
C THR A 238 10.00 14.55 25.31
N ALA A 239 10.10 15.77 25.84
CA ALA A 239 10.76 16.86 25.14
C ALA A 239 12.21 16.49 24.77
N LEU A 240 12.59 16.82 23.53
CA LEU A 240 13.92 16.61 23.01
C LEU A 240 14.75 17.90 23.14
N THR A 241 16.02 17.72 23.46
CA THR A 241 17.01 18.81 23.45
C THR A 241 17.92 18.68 22.23
N ALA A 242 18.47 19.80 21.78
CA ALA A 242 19.50 19.79 20.74
C ALA A 242 20.70 18.93 21.19
N GLY A 243 21.24 18.13 20.28
CA GLY A 243 22.35 17.23 20.57
C GLY A 243 22.56 16.13 19.54
N ALA A 244 23.64 15.39 19.68
CA ALA A 244 23.99 14.27 18.82
C ALA A 244 23.33 12.96 19.26
N SER A 245 22.98 12.13 18.29
CA SER A 245 22.43 10.78 18.49
C SER A 245 21.27 10.73 19.50
N PRO A 246 20.19 11.50 19.28
CA PRO A 246 19.11 11.58 20.24
C PRO A 246 18.30 10.29 20.31
N THR A 247 17.76 10.01 21.51
CA THR A 247 16.70 9.01 21.70
C THR A 247 15.37 9.74 21.76
N VAL A 248 14.49 9.43 20.81
CA VAL A 248 13.18 10.04 20.67
C VAL A 248 12.14 9.15 21.34
N TYR A 249 11.42 9.68 22.32
CA TYR A 249 10.31 9.01 23.00
C TYR A 249 9.02 9.34 22.24
N VAL A 250 8.30 8.32 21.81
CA VAL A 250 7.10 8.47 20.99
C VAL A 250 5.93 7.67 21.55
N ASP A 251 4.72 8.07 21.17
CA ASP A 251 3.48 7.40 21.54
C ASP A 251 3.24 6.10 20.75
N ASN A 252 3.87 5.97 19.59
CA ASN A 252 3.76 4.79 18.73
C ASN A 252 5.04 4.59 17.91
N THR A 253 5.58 3.37 17.97
CA THR A 253 6.76 2.95 17.19
C THR A 253 6.41 2.05 16.00
N THR A 254 5.13 1.70 15.82
CA THR A 254 4.68 0.79 14.77
C THR A 254 4.96 1.37 13.38
N ASP A 255 5.37 0.51 12.47
CA ASP A 255 5.68 0.80 11.07
C ASP A 255 6.95 1.63 10.82
N PHE A 256 7.66 2.13 11.86
CA PHE A 256 9.00 2.70 11.68
C PHE A 256 10.03 1.61 11.39
N GLU A 257 11.08 1.94 10.64
CA GLU A 257 12.13 1.00 10.24
C GLU A 257 13.52 1.51 10.56
N VAL A 258 14.40 0.61 10.98
CA VAL A 258 15.82 0.89 11.18
C VAL A 258 16.45 1.22 9.81
N GLY A 259 17.32 2.23 9.80
CA GLY A 259 17.93 2.78 8.58
C GLY A 259 17.07 3.83 7.85
N GLY A 260 15.79 3.96 8.20
CA GLY A 260 14.90 4.96 7.63
C GLY A 260 15.20 6.39 8.12
N THR A 261 14.75 7.38 7.35
CA THR A 261 14.87 8.81 7.73
C THR A 261 13.70 9.21 8.62
N LEU A 262 14.01 9.59 9.87
CA LEU A 262 13.07 10.16 10.82
C LEU A 262 13.12 11.68 10.75
N THR A 263 12.04 12.31 10.34
CA THR A 263 11.93 13.77 10.32
C THR A 263 11.24 14.27 11.59
N CYS A 264 11.92 15.08 12.38
CA CYS A 264 11.35 15.81 13.51
C CYS A 264 10.70 17.10 13.01
N LEU A 265 9.46 17.39 13.37
CA LEU A 265 8.75 18.61 12.99
C LEU A 265 8.38 19.42 14.22
N ASP A 266 8.87 20.65 14.30
CA ASP A 266 8.35 21.69 15.18
C ASP A 266 7.08 22.28 14.55
N THR A 267 5.95 22.05 15.19
CA THR A 267 4.64 22.50 14.69
C THR A 267 4.46 23.99 14.78
N SER A 268 5.14 24.65 15.72
CA SER A 268 5.04 26.11 15.96
C SER A 268 5.88 26.91 14.98
N ALA A 269 7.12 26.49 14.74
CA ALA A 269 8.06 27.15 13.82
C ALA A 269 7.98 26.59 12.39
N ASN A 270 7.33 25.42 12.19
CA ASN A 270 7.29 24.67 10.93
C ASN A 270 8.71 24.34 10.41
N THR A 271 9.66 24.12 11.33
CA THR A 271 11.02 23.68 11.02
C THR A 271 11.12 22.17 11.04
N LYS A 272 12.00 21.63 10.22
CA LYS A 272 12.20 20.18 10.07
C LYS A 272 13.66 19.84 10.20
N GLU A 273 13.94 18.73 10.87
CA GLU A 273 15.28 18.15 10.97
C GLU A 273 15.22 16.65 10.75
N ASP A 274 16.13 16.14 9.94
CA ASP A 274 16.19 14.74 9.56
C ASP A 274 17.27 14.00 10.34
N LEU A 275 16.91 12.81 10.83
CA LEU A 275 17.77 11.88 11.54
C LEU A 275 17.69 10.51 10.86
N THR A 276 18.67 9.66 11.08
CA THR A 276 18.60 8.26 10.64
C THR A 276 18.27 7.37 11.85
N ILE A 277 17.29 6.48 11.70
CA ILE A 277 16.89 5.53 12.73
C ILE A 277 17.97 4.46 12.89
N ALA A 278 18.58 4.37 14.07
CA ALA A 278 19.58 3.37 14.38
C ALA A 278 18.99 2.12 15.04
N SER A 279 18.01 2.30 15.94
CA SER A 279 17.29 1.20 16.60
C SER A 279 15.92 1.65 17.08
N ILE A 280 15.02 0.69 17.25
CA ILE A 280 13.65 0.90 17.73
C ILE A 280 13.39 -0.06 18.89
N ASP A 281 12.92 0.47 20.01
CA ASP A 281 12.43 -0.31 21.15
C ASP A 281 10.92 -0.08 21.30
N THR A 282 10.15 -1.07 20.88
CA THR A 282 8.68 -1.01 20.91
C THR A 282 8.12 -1.08 22.32
N ASN A 283 8.83 -1.73 23.26
CA ASN A 283 8.38 -1.85 24.65
C ASN A 283 8.60 -0.54 25.40
N ALA A 284 9.75 0.13 25.16
CA ALA A 284 10.05 1.41 25.76
C ALA A 284 9.40 2.60 25.03
N GLY A 285 8.85 2.39 23.84
CA GLY A 285 8.31 3.47 23.00
C GLY A 285 9.39 4.44 22.53
N THR A 286 10.60 3.93 22.21
CA THR A 286 11.74 4.78 21.85
C THR A 286 12.30 4.45 20.47
N ILE A 287 12.76 5.51 19.80
CA ILE A 287 13.51 5.45 18.54
C ILE A 287 14.85 6.12 18.77
N THR A 288 15.93 5.34 18.75
CA THR A 288 17.29 5.87 18.83
C THR A 288 17.78 6.22 17.44
N CYS A 289 18.31 7.43 17.28
CA CYS A 289 18.72 7.95 16.00
C CYS A 289 20.21 8.26 15.95
N THR A 290 20.77 8.26 14.75
CA THR A 290 22.06 8.88 14.44
C THR A 290 21.82 10.23 13.74
N GLY A 291 22.75 11.15 13.90
CA GLY A 291 22.62 12.52 13.43
C GLY A 291 22.61 13.51 14.59
N THR A 292 22.41 14.78 14.30
CA THR A 292 22.43 15.86 15.29
C THR A 292 21.19 16.71 15.13
N LEU A 293 20.47 16.95 16.24
CA LEU A 293 19.40 17.92 16.32
C LEU A 293 20.00 19.30 16.64
N ALA A 294 19.67 20.28 15.83
CA ALA A 294 20.03 21.68 16.08
C ALA A 294 19.01 22.38 16.99
N SER A 295 17.76 21.90 16.98
CA SER A 295 16.64 22.50 17.70
C SER A 295 16.13 21.59 18.82
N ALA A 296 15.38 22.17 19.75
CA ALA A 296 14.63 21.43 20.77
C ALA A 296 13.19 21.23 20.30
N TYR A 297 12.57 20.09 20.65
CA TYR A 297 11.20 19.72 20.31
C TYR A 297 10.39 19.47 21.58
N LYS A 298 9.14 19.92 21.55
CA LYS A 298 8.26 19.87 22.72
C LYS A 298 7.45 18.58 22.75
N ALA A 299 7.30 18.05 23.94
CA ALA A 299 6.39 16.92 24.18
C ALA A 299 4.94 17.33 23.87
N THR A 300 4.16 16.41 23.28
CA THR A 300 2.73 16.54 22.98
C THR A 300 2.32 17.65 21.99
N GLU A 301 3.24 18.50 21.60
CA GLU A 301 3.02 19.55 20.60
C GLU A 301 3.66 19.21 19.25
N ASP A 302 4.88 18.64 19.29
CA ASP A 302 5.67 18.30 18.14
C ASP A 302 5.58 16.79 17.83
N TYR A 303 5.84 16.44 16.59
CA TYR A 303 5.79 15.04 16.16
C TYR A 303 6.94 14.67 15.24
N VAL A 304 7.19 13.38 15.16
CA VAL A 304 8.11 12.80 14.20
C VAL A 304 7.35 12.06 13.12
N TYR A 305 7.94 11.98 11.93
CA TYR A 305 7.38 11.16 10.87
C TYR A 305 8.48 10.53 10.02
N MET A 306 8.13 9.41 9.40
CA MET A 306 8.90 8.77 8.35
C MET A 306 8.03 8.70 7.09
N THR A 307 8.62 9.00 5.93
CA THR A 307 7.92 8.90 4.64
C THR A 307 8.33 7.62 3.95
N LYS A 308 7.35 6.79 3.58
CA LYS A 308 7.54 5.56 2.81
C LYS A 308 6.74 5.60 1.52
N LYS A 309 7.23 4.95 0.48
CA LYS A 309 6.45 4.69 -0.73
C LYS A 309 5.50 3.51 -0.49
N PHE A 310 4.35 3.48 -1.16
CA PHE A 310 3.45 2.32 -1.13
C PHE A 310 4.09 1.10 -1.77
N ILE A 311 4.77 1.30 -2.90
CA ILE A 311 5.55 0.26 -3.56
C ILE A 311 7.04 0.50 -3.24
N PRO A 312 7.76 -0.49 -2.69
CA PRO A 312 9.19 -0.40 -2.45
C PRO A 312 9.98 -0.11 -3.74
N THR A 313 11.09 0.61 -3.61
CA THR A 313 11.88 1.06 -4.76
C THR A 313 12.68 -0.06 -5.44
N ASP A 314 12.80 -1.18 -4.76
CA ASP A 314 13.52 -2.38 -5.16
C ASP A 314 12.61 -3.49 -5.69
N LYS A 315 11.29 -3.25 -5.76
CA LYS A 315 10.32 -4.25 -6.18
C LYS A 315 9.69 -3.95 -7.54
N PHE A 316 9.54 -5.03 -8.32
CA PHE A 316 8.73 -5.07 -9.53
C PHE A 316 7.67 -6.17 -9.36
N VAL A 317 6.42 -5.77 -9.23
CA VAL A 317 5.31 -6.70 -8.94
C VAL A 317 4.43 -6.83 -10.16
N MET A 318 4.12 -8.07 -10.52
CA MET A 318 3.26 -8.41 -11.66
C MET A 318 2.09 -9.25 -11.19
N TRP A 319 0.94 -9.13 -11.84
CA TRP A 319 -0.22 -9.97 -11.55
C TRP A 319 -1.12 -10.16 -12.78
N ALA A 320 -1.95 -11.20 -12.73
CA ALA A 320 -3.03 -11.39 -13.67
C ALA A 320 -4.27 -10.58 -13.23
N ASP A 321 -5.06 -10.09 -14.17
CA ASP A 321 -6.30 -9.38 -13.87
C ASP A 321 -7.38 -10.34 -13.34
N SER A 322 -7.43 -11.52 -13.93
CA SER A 322 -8.38 -12.57 -13.57
C SER A 322 -7.84 -13.97 -13.86
N VAL A 323 -8.36 -14.95 -13.16
CA VAL A 323 -8.13 -16.39 -13.40
C VAL A 323 -9.46 -17.05 -13.64
N ASP A 324 -9.62 -17.75 -14.76
CA ASP A 324 -10.87 -18.41 -15.18
C ASP A 324 -12.11 -17.48 -15.19
N GLY A 325 -11.89 -16.17 -15.34
CA GLY A 325 -12.93 -15.14 -15.38
C GLY A 325 -13.29 -14.52 -14.03
N GLU A 326 -12.68 -14.98 -12.95
CA GLU A 326 -12.84 -14.40 -11.61
C GLU A 326 -11.70 -13.42 -11.29
N PRO A 327 -11.96 -12.29 -10.60
CA PRO A 327 -10.91 -11.36 -10.21
C PRO A 327 -9.95 -12.01 -9.22
N ILE A 328 -8.67 -11.66 -9.30
CA ILE A 328 -7.68 -12.26 -8.39
C ILE A 328 -7.81 -11.78 -6.94
N ALA A 329 -8.26 -10.54 -6.74
CA ALA A 329 -8.37 -9.93 -5.43
C ALA A 329 -9.45 -8.84 -5.38
N GLU A 330 -9.98 -8.60 -4.19
CA GLU A 330 -10.98 -7.57 -3.91
C GLU A 330 -10.74 -6.93 -2.54
N MET A 331 -11.26 -5.71 -2.36
CA MET A 331 -11.28 -5.04 -1.06
C MET A 331 -12.62 -5.31 -0.37
N MET A 332 -12.67 -6.24 0.56
CA MET A 332 -13.88 -6.52 1.32
C MET A 332 -14.12 -5.48 2.40
N LYS A 333 -15.32 -4.89 2.39
CA LYS A 333 -15.79 -3.93 3.39
C LYS A 333 -16.74 -4.60 4.36
N SER A 334 -16.41 -4.54 5.65
CA SER A 334 -17.27 -5.07 6.71
C SER A 334 -18.18 -3.98 7.27
N PRO A 335 -19.36 -4.36 7.80
CA PRO A 335 -20.28 -3.40 8.39
C PRO A 335 -19.72 -2.84 9.70
N HIS A 336 -19.96 -1.56 9.93
CA HIS A 336 -19.74 -0.95 11.24
C HIS A 336 -20.81 -1.42 12.24
N GLU A 337 -20.40 -1.83 13.42
CA GLU A 337 -21.28 -2.50 14.39
C GLU A 337 -22.52 -1.67 14.80
N LEU A 338 -22.33 -0.37 15.00
CA LEU A 338 -23.42 0.52 15.43
C LEU A 338 -24.30 0.99 14.27
N SER A 339 -23.71 1.37 13.16
CA SER A 339 -24.44 1.96 12.02
C SER A 339 -24.96 0.92 11.04
N ARG A 340 -24.40 -0.26 11.04
CA ARG A 340 -24.62 -1.32 10.04
C ARG A 340 -24.43 -0.84 8.58
N LYS A 341 -23.52 0.13 8.40
CA LYS A 341 -23.15 0.69 7.10
C LYS A 341 -21.75 0.22 6.73
N TRP A 342 -21.49 0.14 5.45
CA TRP A 342 -20.20 -0.23 4.87
C TRP A 342 -19.43 1.00 4.41
N GLY A 343 -18.11 0.82 4.35
CA GLY A 343 -17.19 1.84 3.87
C GLY A 343 -16.97 2.99 4.84
N GLN A 344 -16.32 4.03 4.38
CA GLN A 344 -15.90 5.14 5.20
C GLN A 344 -17.10 5.89 5.82
N GLN A 345 -17.09 6.01 7.15
CA GLN A 345 -18.05 6.79 7.92
C GLN A 345 -17.40 8.06 8.47
N ILE A 346 -18.16 9.16 8.45
CA ILE A 346 -17.72 10.44 8.99
C ILE A 346 -18.72 10.87 10.06
N ASP A 347 -18.26 10.87 11.32
CA ASP A 347 -19.06 11.27 12.47
C ASP A 347 -18.63 12.63 12.99
N ARG A 348 -19.60 13.35 13.53
CA ARG A 348 -19.40 14.65 14.15
C ARG A 348 -20.17 14.74 15.46
N TRP A 349 -19.49 15.20 16.52
CA TRP A 349 -20.15 15.49 17.79
C TRP A 349 -19.55 16.74 18.46
N VAL A 350 -20.36 17.37 19.31
CA VAL A 350 -19.96 18.54 20.09
C VAL A 350 -19.41 18.08 21.43
N LYS A 351 -18.31 18.70 21.88
CA LYS A 351 -17.76 18.58 23.22
C LYS A 351 -17.95 19.92 23.94
N THR A 352 -18.35 19.87 25.21
CA THR A 352 -18.68 21.06 26.03
C THR A 352 -17.51 21.53 26.89
N ASP A 353 -16.54 20.65 27.20
CA ASP A 353 -15.35 21.00 27.99
C ASP A 353 -14.10 20.24 27.47
N PRO A 354 -13.13 20.91 26.85
CA PRO A 354 -13.23 22.27 26.27
C PRO A 354 -14.24 22.31 25.10
N ASP A 355 -14.88 23.48 24.94
CA ASP A 355 -15.84 23.70 23.87
C ASP A 355 -15.24 23.47 22.49
N GLY A 356 -15.91 22.66 21.68
CA GLY A 356 -15.48 22.40 20.32
C GLY A 356 -16.25 21.28 19.62
N ILE A 357 -15.79 20.94 18.44
CA ILE A 357 -16.39 19.91 17.60
C ILE A 357 -15.31 18.86 17.29
N PHE A 358 -15.61 17.61 17.54
CA PHE A 358 -14.86 16.49 16.99
C PHE A 358 -15.43 16.07 15.64
N VAL A 359 -14.52 15.76 14.72
CA VAL A 359 -14.82 15.03 13.49
C VAL A 359 -13.99 13.76 13.51
N ARG A 360 -14.62 12.61 13.33
CA ARG A 360 -14.00 11.30 13.25
C ARG A 360 -14.27 10.72 11.87
N VAL A 361 -13.25 10.12 11.29
CA VAL A 361 -13.37 9.26 10.13
C VAL A 361 -12.99 7.85 10.56
N GLU A 362 -13.80 6.89 10.19
CA GLU A 362 -13.56 5.48 10.45
C GLU A 362 -13.94 4.64 9.24
N ASP A 363 -13.28 3.50 9.09
CA ASP A 363 -13.59 2.51 8.07
C ASP A 363 -13.19 1.12 8.55
N LYS A 364 -13.77 0.07 7.95
CA LYS A 364 -13.54 -1.33 8.31
C LYS A 364 -13.51 -2.21 7.07
N GLY A 365 -12.48 -3.02 6.93
CA GLY A 365 -12.37 -3.94 5.79
C GLY A 365 -11.02 -4.63 5.74
N LEU A 366 -10.86 -5.49 4.75
CA LEU A 366 -9.65 -6.25 4.51
C LEU A 366 -9.54 -6.55 3.01
N PRO A 367 -8.36 -6.41 2.38
CA PRO A 367 -8.16 -6.97 1.05
C PRO A 367 -8.12 -8.50 1.13
N VAL A 368 -8.65 -9.14 0.11
CA VAL A 368 -8.72 -10.60 -0.04
C VAL A 368 -8.07 -10.98 -1.34
N LEU A 369 -7.25 -12.01 -1.32
CA LEU A 369 -6.61 -12.60 -2.48
C LEU A 369 -7.21 -14.00 -2.71
N TYR A 370 -7.87 -14.19 -3.85
CA TYR A 370 -8.51 -15.46 -4.22
C TYR A 370 -7.57 -16.40 -4.98
N HIS A 371 -6.61 -15.82 -5.72
CA HIS A 371 -5.66 -16.54 -6.55
C HIS A 371 -4.23 -16.11 -6.20
N GLU A 372 -3.67 -16.75 -5.19
CA GLU A 372 -2.31 -16.47 -4.69
C GLU A 372 -1.23 -16.78 -5.73
N ASP A 373 -1.45 -17.78 -6.58
CA ASP A 373 -0.56 -18.14 -7.68
C ASP A 373 -0.50 -17.07 -8.80
N ALA A 374 -1.47 -16.13 -8.86
CA ALA A 374 -1.58 -15.13 -9.91
C ALA A 374 -0.76 -13.86 -9.67
N VAL A 375 -0.05 -13.77 -8.56
CA VAL A 375 0.83 -12.65 -8.20
C VAL A 375 2.28 -13.10 -8.27
N TYR A 376 3.14 -12.26 -8.85
CA TYR A 376 4.57 -12.51 -8.93
C TYR A 376 5.36 -11.28 -8.45
N GLN A 377 6.24 -11.49 -7.50
CA GLN A 377 7.07 -10.46 -6.88
C GLN A 377 8.53 -10.67 -7.28
N LEU A 378 9.18 -9.62 -7.72
CA LEU A 378 10.59 -9.63 -8.10
C LEU A 378 11.32 -8.53 -7.33
N ASP A 379 12.32 -8.92 -6.52
CA ASP A 379 13.24 -8.00 -5.86
C ASP A 379 14.41 -7.71 -6.81
N VAL A 380 14.44 -6.48 -7.34
CA VAL A 380 15.29 -6.11 -8.48
C VAL A 380 16.49 -5.22 -8.12
N ALA A 381 16.60 -4.71 -6.86
CA ALA A 381 17.67 -3.80 -6.47
C ALA A 381 18.28 -4.11 -5.10
#